data_95de54ebf64191fbd03f909f4d84144d
#
_entry.id   95de54ebf64191fbd03f909f4d84144d
#
_cell.length_a   1.000
_cell.length_b   1.000
_cell.length_c   1.000
_cell.angle_alpha   90.00
_cell.angle_beta   90.00
_cell.angle_gamma   90.00
#
_symmetry.space_group_name_H-M   'P 1'
#
loop_
_entity.id
_entity.type
_entity.pdbx_description
1 polymer ?
#
loop_
_entity_poly.entity_id
_entity_poly.type
_entity_poly.pdbx_seq_one_letter_code
_entity_poly.pdbx_strand_id
1 'polypeptide(L)'
;MASRLVVISNRVTVPGKGRNEGAGGLAVAVKAALKHRSGIWFGWSGKVADGKAIEPRTIEKNKITYMVIDLEDADFQEYYNGFANRALWPMLHYRVDLAAYTHINLDGYLRVNNIFADNISKILRPDDIIWVHDYHLMPLAQELRKRGHQNQIGFFLHIPCPPPDILLTLPRHGETLGMLSCYDLVGFQTENDRDNFGRYLALQGGLVNRDGTTYNVDGRTVRIEAFPVGIETGVFARLARNAERSVFAREVHDSLGGRRMILGVDRLDYSKGLNARMEGYERFLAAHSKWHGRVTYLQISPTSRADIKEYADMNREVSELVGRINGRYGEAAWTPIRYINRSYSRTALAGIYRAAAVALVTPLRDGMNLVAKEFVAAQDPENPGVLILSQFAGAAAELDGALLINPHETEALPWAIDHALEMPLEERRERHARMMRRIEVNDVDHWAAHFLDVLGETRKKRDLLGGIRSLFSTMTSL
;
A
#
# COMPACT_ATOMS: atom_id res chain seq x y z
N MET A 1 -3.74 -32.97 -4.30
CA MET A 1 -3.98 -31.76 -5.11
C MET A 1 -3.43 -30.57 -4.33
N ALA A 2 -2.86 -29.56 -4.99
CA ALA A 2 -2.42 -28.36 -4.27
C ALA A 2 -3.64 -27.62 -3.66
N SER A 3 -3.53 -27.13 -2.43
CA SER A 3 -4.58 -26.39 -1.75
C SER A 3 -4.95 -25.14 -2.55
N ARG A 4 -6.25 -24.84 -2.66
CA ARG A 4 -6.76 -23.68 -3.38
C ARG A 4 -6.48 -22.42 -2.55
N LEU A 5 -6.04 -21.34 -3.22
CA LEU A 5 -5.83 -20.04 -2.59
C LEU A 5 -7.10 -19.18 -2.69
N VAL A 6 -7.58 -18.68 -1.56
CA VAL A 6 -8.72 -17.75 -1.45
C VAL A 6 -8.20 -16.41 -0.94
N VAL A 7 -8.09 -15.45 -1.84
CA VAL A 7 -7.68 -14.08 -1.52
C VAL A 7 -8.92 -13.24 -1.24
N ILE A 8 -8.90 -12.52 -0.13
CA ILE A 8 -10.00 -11.63 0.28
C ILE A 8 -9.44 -10.22 0.46
N SER A 9 -10.01 -9.25 -0.25
CA SER A 9 -9.65 -7.84 -0.13
C SER A 9 -10.89 -6.96 -0.14
N ASN A 10 -10.78 -5.73 0.38
CA ASN A 10 -11.91 -4.81 0.37
C ASN A 10 -12.50 -4.68 -1.04
N ARG A 11 -11.67 -4.38 -2.04
CA ARG A 11 -12.13 -4.16 -3.42
C ARG A 11 -11.48 -5.14 -4.40
N VAL A 12 -12.31 -5.75 -5.26
CA VAL A 12 -11.87 -6.63 -6.33
C VAL A 12 -11.87 -5.90 -7.67
N THR A 13 -10.74 -5.93 -8.37
CA THR A 13 -10.65 -5.39 -9.74
C THR A 13 -10.87 -6.52 -10.74
N VAL A 14 -12.10 -6.64 -11.23
CA VAL A 14 -12.45 -7.60 -12.28
C VAL A 14 -11.90 -7.11 -13.62
N PRO A 15 -11.12 -7.93 -14.37
CA PRO A 15 -10.65 -7.55 -15.69
C PRO A 15 -11.81 -7.36 -16.67
N GLY A 16 -11.96 -6.17 -17.26
CA GLY A 16 -13.04 -5.82 -18.20
C GLY A 16 -12.53 -5.09 -19.45
N LYS A 17 -13.41 -4.91 -20.44
CA LYS A 17 -13.16 -4.02 -21.60
C LYS A 17 -13.34 -2.56 -21.17
N GLY A 18 -12.38 -1.98 -20.45
CA GLY A 18 -12.44 -0.58 -20.01
C GLY A 18 -11.06 0.00 -19.77
N ARG A 19 -10.89 1.28 -20.05
CA ARG A 19 -9.62 2.04 -20.05
C ARG A 19 -8.92 2.17 -18.67
N ASN A 20 -9.49 1.67 -17.58
CA ASN A 20 -8.93 1.71 -16.24
C ASN A 20 -8.81 0.29 -15.68
N GLU A 21 -7.82 -0.48 -16.12
CA GLU A 21 -7.27 -1.52 -15.25
C GLU A 21 -6.63 -0.76 -14.08
N GLY A 22 -7.34 -0.75 -12.94
CA GLY A 22 -6.92 -0.02 -11.75
C GLY A 22 -5.47 -0.36 -11.40
N ALA A 23 -4.62 0.63 -11.54
CA ALA A 23 -3.19 0.55 -11.29
C ALA A 23 -2.85 0.58 -9.79
N GLY A 24 -3.72 0.03 -8.92
CA GLY A 24 -3.44 -0.07 -7.49
C GLY A 24 -2.43 -1.19 -7.22
N GLY A 25 -1.37 -0.89 -6.47
CA GLY A 25 -0.32 -1.87 -6.15
C GLY A 25 -0.85 -3.17 -5.55
N LEU A 26 -1.90 -3.12 -4.70
CA LEU A 26 -2.58 -4.30 -4.16
C LEU A 26 -3.14 -5.21 -5.28
N ALA A 27 -3.80 -4.65 -6.29
CA ALA A 27 -4.38 -5.44 -7.36
C ALA A 27 -3.31 -6.17 -8.19
N VAL A 28 -2.15 -5.56 -8.39
CA VAL A 28 -1.00 -6.18 -9.05
C VAL A 28 -0.44 -7.30 -8.19
N ALA A 29 -0.25 -7.06 -6.89
CA ALA A 29 0.29 -8.03 -5.94
C ALA A 29 -0.62 -9.27 -5.81
N VAL A 30 -1.95 -9.08 -5.70
CA VAL A 30 -2.91 -10.19 -5.64
C VAL A 30 -2.97 -10.97 -6.94
N LYS A 31 -2.93 -10.30 -8.10
CA LYS A 31 -2.89 -10.98 -9.40
C LYS A 31 -1.61 -11.82 -9.54
N ALA A 32 -0.45 -11.33 -9.09
CA ALA A 32 0.80 -12.08 -9.08
C ALA A 32 0.68 -13.34 -8.21
N ALA A 33 0.14 -13.23 -6.99
CA ALA A 33 -0.08 -14.37 -6.10
C ALA A 33 -1.00 -15.45 -6.70
N LEU A 34 -2.03 -15.05 -7.44
CA LEU A 34 -2.99 -15.96 -8.08
C LEU A 34 -2.55 -16.47 -9.47
N LYS A 35 -1.52 -15.85 -10.08
CA LYS A 35 -1.04 -16.19 -11.43
C LYS A 35 -0.55 -17.65 -11.55
N HIS A 36 0.09 -18.15 -10.50
CA HIS A 36 0.70 -19.47 -10.45
C HIS A 36 -0.18 -20.53 -9.77
N ARG A 37 -1.31 -20.11 -9.18
CA ARG A 37 -2.27 -20.99 -8.49
C ARG A 37 -3.69 -20.67 -8.95
N SER A 38 -4.48 -21.66 -9.29
CA SER A 38 -5.93 -21.45 -9.43
C SER A 38 -6.51 -21.05 -8.08
N GLY A 39 -7.36 -20.02 -8.05
CA GLY A 39 -7.89 -19.52 -6.80
C GLY A 39 -9.09 -18.61 -6.96
N ILE A 40 -9.57 -18.14 -5.83
CA ILE A 40 -10.69 -17.19 -5.74
C ILE A 40 -10.15 -15.85 -5.29
N TRP A 41 -10.65 -14.77 -5.89
CA TRP A 41 -10.49 -13.42 -5.38
C TRP A 41 -11.86 -12.86 -5.03
N PHE A 42 -12.13 -12.72 -3.72
CA PHE A 42 -13.40 -12.26 -3.17
C PHE A 42 -13.32 -10.86 -2.58
N GLY A 43 -14.36 -10.07 -2.75
CA GLY A 43 -14.53 -8.76 -2.11
C GLY A 43 -15.61 -7.89 -2.73
N TRP A 44 -15.60 -6.60 -2.38
CA TRP A 44 -16.54 -5.62 -2.90
C TRP A 44 -16.23 -5.26 -4.37
N SER A 45 -17.30 -5.12 -5.18
CA SER A 45 -17.20 -4.71 -6.59
C SER A 45 -16.79 -3.26 -6.80
N GLY A 46 -16.93 -2.42 -5.77
CA GLY A 46 -16.80 -0.96 -5.84
C GLY A 46 -18.10 -0.24 -6.18
N LYS A 47 -19.24 -0.93 -6.21
CA LYS A 47 -20.55 -0.35 -6.47
C LYS A 47 -21.41 -0.40 -5.22
N VAL A 48 -22.25 0.63 -5.08
CA VAL A 48 -23.37 0.63 -4.14
C VAL A 48 -24.55 -0.06 -4.82
N ALA A 49 -25.26 -0.92 -4.11
CA ALA A 49 -26.39 -1.69 -4.62
C ALA A 49 -27.63 -0.80 -4.77
N ASP A 50 -28.37 -0.98 -5.86
CA ASP A 50 -29.72 -0.42 -6.03
C ASP A 50 -30.72 -1.32 -5.27
N GLY A 51 -30.86 -1.13 -3.95
CA GLY A 51 -31.70 -1.96 -3.05
C GLY A 51 -30.88 -2.90 -2.18
N LYS A 52 -31.53 -3.93 -1.59
CA LYS A 52 -30.84 -4.87 -0.68
C LYS A 52 -29.69 -5.59 -1.37
N ALA A 53 -28.59 -5.74 -0.62
CA ALA A 53 -27.38 -6.42 -1.07
C ALA A 53 -27.70 -7.82 -1.63
N ILE A 54 -27.17 -8.08 -2.79
CA ILE A 54 -27.53 -9.20 -3.64
C ILE A 54 -26.46 -10.29 -3.48
N GLU A 55 -26.83 -11.51 -3.88
CA GLU A 55 -25.90 -12.64 -3.94
C GLU A 55 -24.61 -12.32 -4.72
N PRO A 56 -23.48 -12.91 -4.30
CA PRO A 56 -22.21 -12.68 -4.97
C PRO A 56 -22.25 -13.04 -6.45
N ARG A 57 -21.72 -12.15 -7.29
CA ARG A 57 -21.54 -12.42 -8.71
C ARG A 57 -20.17 -13.05 -8.93
N THR A 58 -20.16 -14.13 -9.70
CA THR A 58 -18.93 -14.87 -10.03
C THR A 58 -18.56 -14.66 -11.50
N ILE A 59 -17.26 -14.38 -11.75
CA ILE A 59 -16.69 -14.18 -13.08
C ILE A 59 -15.41 -14.97 -13.17
N GLU A 60 -15.31 -15.88 -14.13
CA GLU A 60 -14.10 -16.65 -14.36
C GLU A 60 -13.25 -16.03 -15.48
N LYS A 61 -11.98 -15.77 -15.19
CA LYS A 61 -11.02 -15.26 -16.16
C LYS A 61 -9.59 -15.63 -15.78
N ASN A 62 -8.81 -16.13 -16.76
CA ASN A 62 -7.38 -16.47 -16.58
C ASN A 62 -7.11 -17.43 -15.39
N LYS A 63 -7.92 -18.46 -15.21
CA LYS A 63 -7.87 -19.43 -14.09
C LYS A 63 -8.14 -18.83 -12.70
N ILE A 64 -8.59 -17.59 -12.63
CA ILE A 64 -9.00 -16.92 -11.38
C ILE A 64 -10.52 -16.78 -11.39
N THR A 65 -11.14 -17.18 -10.31
CA THR A 65 -12.56 -16.95 -10.03
C THR A 65 -12.70 -15.66 -9.25
N TYR A 66 -13.18 -14.59 -9.92
CA TYR A 66 -13.52 -13.32 -9.28
C TYR A 66 -14.92 -13.41 -8.70
N MET A 67 -15.06 -13.22 -7.40
CA MET A 67 -16.34 -13.24 -6.73
C MET A 67 -16.56 -11.88 -6.05
N VAL A 68 -17.61 -11.17 -6.45
CA VAL A 68 -17.83 -9.80 -5.99
C VAL A 68 -19.22 -9.61 -5.42
N ILE A 69 -19.31 -8.80 -4.36
CA ILE A 69 -20.57 -8.32 -3.77
C ILE A 69 -20.68 -6.81 -3.99
N ASP A 70 -21.90 -6.30 -4.06
CA ASP A 70 -22.19 -4.89 -3.97
C ASP A 70 -22.53 -4.57 -2.50
N LEU A 71 -22.24 -3.36 -2.02
CA LEU A 71 -22.60 -2.93 -0.64
C LEU A 71 -23.85 -2.07 -0.68
N GLU A 72 -24.68 -2.14 0.35
CA GLU A 72 -25.76 -1.18 0.57
C GLU A 72 -25.14 0.21 0.88
N ASP A 73 -25.91 1.28 0.62
CA ASP A 73 -25.41 2.65 0.85
C ASP A 73 -25.02 2.88 2.32
N ALA A 74 -25.81 2.41 3.27
CA ALA A 74 -25.49 2.49 4.69
C ALA A 74 -24.15 1.79 5.01
N ASP A 75 -23.92 0.60 4.45
CA ASP A 75 -22.67 -0.13 4.62
C ASP A 75 -21.49 0.60 3.99
N PHE A 76 -21.66 1.18 2.80
CA PHE A 76 -20.63 1.99 2.15
C PHE A 76 -20.27 3.21 3.01
N GLN A 77 -21.28 3.92 3.55
CA GLN A 77 -21.03 5.11 4.37
C GLN A 77 -20.40 4.76 5.72
N GLU A 78 -20.90 3.76 6.42
CA GLU A 78 -20.45 3.43 7.78
C GLU A 78 -19.13 2.66 7.78
N TYR A 79 -19.00 1.63 6.94
CA TYR A 79 -17.81 0.79 6.86
C TYR A 79 -16.66 1.48 6.13
N TYR A 80 -16.90 1.89 4.86
CA TYR A 80 -15.82 2.36 4.00
C TYR A 80 -15.48 3.83 4.26
N ASN A 81 -16.45 4.74 4.10
CA ASN A 81 -16.20 6.17 4.31
C ASN A 81 -16.00 6.48 5.80
N GLY A 82 -16.80 5.88 6.67
CA GLY A 82 -16.79 6.12 8.10
C GLY A 82 -15.60 5.46 8.79
N PHE A 83 -15.72 4.20 9.20
CA PHE A 83 -14.72 3.59 10.08
C PHE A 83 -13.38 3.36 9.38
N ALA A 84 -13.36 2.78 8.18
CA ALA A 84 -12.10 2.49 7.52
C ALA A 84 -11.32 3.78 7.16
N ASN A 85 -11.97 4.78 6.55
CA ASN A 85 -11.25 5.93 5.99
C ASN A 85 -11.24 7.17 6.88
N ARG A 86 -12.16 7.32 7.85
CA ARG A 86 -12.14 8.44 8.81
C ARG A 86 -11.63 8.07 10.20
N ALA A 87 -11.59 6.78 10.59
CA ALA A 87 -11.01 6.38 11.86
C ALA A 87 -9.68 5.63 11.67
N LEU A 88 -9.69 4.48 10.99
CA LEU A 88 -8.50 3.61 10.86
C LEU A 88 -7.41 4.23 9.99
N TRP A 89 -7.74 4.76 8.82
CA TRP A 89 -6.74 5.31 7.89
C TRP A 89 -5.90 6.43 8.52
N PRO A 90 -6.48 7.50 9.10
CA PRO A 90 -5.68 8.54 9.71
C PRO A 90 -4.91 8.03 10.93
N MET A 91 -5.52 7.25 11.82
CA MET A 91 -4.85 6.72 12.99
C MET A 91 -3.63 5.87 12.61
N LEU A 92 -3.77 4.94 11.64
CA LEU A 92 -2.67 4.10 11.17
C LEU A 92 -1.58 4.90 10.43
N HIS A 93 -1.89 6.09 9.91
CA HIS A 93 -0.92 7.03 9.34
C HIS A 93 -0.43 8.10 10.34
N TYR A 94 -0.58 7.87 11.65
CA TYR A 94 -0.12 8.75 12.73
C TYR A 94 -0.81 10.12 12.76
N ARG A 95 -1.98 10.24 12.13
CA ARG A 95 -2.79 11.45 12.08
C ARG A 95 -4.03 11.30 12.99
N VAL A 96 -3.78 11.08 14.28
CA VAL A 96 -4.83 10.95 15.30
C VAL A 96 -5.71 12.20 15.35
N ASP A 97 -5.13 13.36 15.04
CA ASP A 97 -5.82 14.66 14.94
C ASP A 97 -6.93 14.68 13.87
N LEU A 98 -6.85 13.83 12.85
CA LEU A 98 -7.85 13.68 11.80
C LEU A 98 -8.80 12.49 12.02
N ALA A 99 -8.54 11.66 13.03
CA ALA A 99 -9.34 10.46 13.26
C ALA A 99 -10.71 10.81 13.86
N ALA A 100 -11.78 10.41 13.17
CA ALA A 100 -13.16 10.58 13.61
C ALA A 100 -13.79 9.22 13.92
N TYR A 101 -14.11 8.99 15.18
CA TYR A 101 -14.71 7.74 15.65
C TYR A 101 -16.18 7.93 15.99
N THR A 102 -17.03 6.99 15.55
CA THR A 102 -18.42 6.84 16.01
C THR A 102 -18.76 5.35 16.20
N HIS A 103 -19.67 5.05 17.13
CA HIS A 103 -20.16 3.68 17.33
C HIS A 103 -20.86 3.14 16.08
N ILE A 104 -21.66 3.96 15.41
CA ILE A 104 -22.39 3.59 14.19
C ILE A 104 -21.43 3.12 13.11
N ASN A 105 -20.32 3.85 12.90
CA ASN A 105 -19.33 3.47 11.92
C ASN A 105 -18.60 2.17 12.27
N LEU A 106 -18.29 1.93 13.55
CA LEU A 106 -17.72 0.66 13.99
C LEU A 106 -18.72 -0.49 13.79
N ASP A 107 -19.99 -0.29 14.15
CA ASP A 107 -21.02 -1.33 13.97
C ASP A 107 -21.20 -1.67 12.48
N GLY A 108 -21.18 -0.67 11.58
CA GLY A 108 -21.17 -0.87 10.14
C GLY A 108 -19.91 -1.63 9.67
N TYR A 109 -18.75 -1.30 10.22
CA TYR A 109 -17.50 -2.01 9.91
C TYR A 109 -17.55 -3.49 10.32
N LEU A 110 -18.03 -3.79 11.49
CA LEU A 110 -18.21 -5.16 11.98
C LEU A 110 -19.29 -5.91 11.17
N ARG A 111 -20.39 -5.24 10.82
CA ARG A 111 -21.48 -5.80 10.00
C ARG A 111 -20.98 -6.21 8.62
N VAL A 112 -20.20 -5.37 7.93
CA VAL A 112 -19.66 -5.72 6.61
C VAL A 112 -18.68 -6.89 6.70
N ASN A 113 -17.84 -6.95 7.74
CA ASN A 113 -16.97 -8.11 7.96
C ASN A 113 -17.78 -9.40 8.17
N ASN A 114 -18.94 -9.34 8.85
CA ASN A 114 -19.87 -10.45 8.95
C ASN A 114 -20.44 -10.85 7.58
N ILE A 115 -20.87 -9.88 6.76
CA ILE A 115 -21.37 -10.13 5.39
C ILE A 115 -20.31 -10.82 4.54
N PHE A 116 -19.04 -10.40 4.64
CA PHE A 116 -17.92 -11.05 3.96
C PHE A 116 -17.75 -12.49 4.45
N ALA A 117 -17.77 -12.72 5.76
CA ALA A 117 -17.65 -14.07 6.33
C ALA A 117 -18.80 -14.99 5.91
N ASP A 118 -20.06 -14.50 5.91
CA ASP A 118 -21.23 -15.28 5.49
C ASP A 118 -21.13 -15.72 4.02
N ASN A 119 -20.71 -14.82 3.14
CA ASN A 119 -20.62 -15.13 1.72
C ASN A 119 -19.47 -16.08 1.41
N ILE A 120 -18.28 -15.85 1.99
CA ILE A 120 -17.14 -16.71 1.72
C ILE A 120 -17.29 -18.10 2.34
N SER A 121 -17.94 -18.20 3.50
CA SER A 121 -18.20 -19.48 4.18
C SER A 121 -18.97 -20.48 3.32
N LYS A 122 -19.85 -20.01 2.43
CA LYS A 122 -20.64 -20.86 1.53
C LYS A 122 -19.81 -21.64 0.51
N ILE A 123 -18.59 -21.19 0.22
CA ILE A 123 -17.74 -21.72 -0.84
C ILE A 123 -16.38 -22.26 -0.36
N LEU A 124 -16.04 -22.03 0.93
CA LEU A 124 -14.79 -22.52 1.51
C LEU A 124 -14.76 -24.05 1.57
N ARG A 125 -13.58 -24.60 1.25
CA ARG A 125 -13.24 -26.00 1.43
C ARG A 125 -12.31 -26.14 2.64
N PRO A 126 -12.30 -27.28 3.33
CA PRO A 126 -11.46 -27.48 4.52
C PRO A 126 -9.95 -27.31 4.28
N ASP A 127 -9.48 -27.53 3.06
CA ASP A 127 -8.09 -27.45 2.64
C ASP A 127 -7.71 -26.09 2.01
N ASP A 128 -8.65 -25.16 1.84
CA ASP A 128 -8.36 -23.83 1.30
C ASP A 128 -7.40 -23.07 2.21
N ILE A 129 -6.48 -22.34 1.60
CA ILE A 129 -5.63 -21.33 2.24
C ILE A 129 -6.30 -19.96 2.03
N ILE A 130 -6.55 -19.24 3.10
CA ILE A 130 -7.20 -17.92 3.04
C ILE A 130 -6.15 -16.84 3.28
N TRP A 131 -6.11 -15.83 2.39
CA TRP A 131 -5.24 -14.68 2.52
C TRP A 131 -6.04 -13.37 2.48
N VAL A 132 -6.14 -12.72 3.63
CA VAL A 132 -6.92 -11.50 3.83
C VAL A 132 -6.01 -10.27 3.74
N HIS A 133 -6.47 -9.24 3.03
CA HIS A 133 -5.69 -8.05 2.78
C HIS A 133 -6.33 -6.80 3.36
N ASP A 134 -5.49 -6.08 4.10
CA ASP A 134 -5.60 -4.69 4.48
C ASP A 134 -6.62 -4.37 5.59
N TYR A 135 -6.49 -3.19 6.16
CA TYR A 135 -7.15 -2.68 7.37
C TYR A 135 -8.68 -2.69 7.35
N HIS A 136 -9.28 -2.89 6.21
CA HIS A 136 -10.74 -3.01 6.07
C HIS A 136 -11.30 -4.31 6.66
N LEU A 137 -10.50 -5.36 6.79
CA LEU A 137 -10.95 -6.72 7.06
C LEU A 137 -10.29 -7.36 8.30
N MET A 138 -9.82 -6.55 9.25
CA MET A 138 -9.12 -7.05 10.44
C MET A 138 -9.95 -8.07 11.26
N PRO A 139 -11.28 -7.92 11.47
CA PRO A 139 -12.08 -8.88 12.22
C PRO A 139 -12.44 -10.18 11.47
N LEU A 140 -12.16 -10.27 10.16
CA LEU A 140 -12.71 -11.34 9.31
C LEU A 140 -12.31 -12.75 9.78
N ALA A 141 -11.07 -12.95 10.26
CA ALA A 141 -10.68 -14.26 10.77
C ALA A 141 -11.51 -14.69 11.99
N GLN A 142 -11.77 -13.77 12.92
CA GLN A 142 -12.65 -14.07 14.07
C GLN A 142 -14.03 -14.53 13.60
N GLU A 143 -14.61 -13.84 12.62
CA GLU A 143 -15.94 -14.17 12.10
C GLU A 143 -15.95 -15.53 11.40
N LEU A 144 -14.89 -15.89 10.67
CA LEU A 144 -14.74 -17.22 10.09
C LEU A 144 -14.56 -18.29 11.19
N ARG A 145 -13.78 -18.02 12.24
CA ARG A 145 -13.61 -18.93 13.38
C ARG A 145 -14.91 -19.18 14.13
N LYS A 146 -15.75 -18.15 14.36
CA LYS A 146 -17.10 -18.30 14.96
C LYS A 146 -17.99 -19.23 14.14
N ARG A 147 -17.81 -19.27 12.80
CA ARG A 147 -18.54 -20.18 11.87
C ARG A 147 -17.92 -21.57 11.77
N GLY A 148 -16.91 -21.88 12.59
CA GLY A 148 -16.28 -23.20 12.67
C GLY A 148 -15.17 -23.46 11.67
N HIS A 149 -14.79 -22.49 10.84
CA HIS A 149 -13.71 -22.66 9.87
C HIS A 149 -12.34 -22.80 10.54
N GLN A 150 -11.64 -23.91 10.24
CA GLN A 150 -10.30 -24.22 10.75
C GLN A 150 -9.20 -24.01 9.68
N ASN A 151 -9.55 -23.41 8.57
CA ASN A 151 -8.62 -23.08 7.48
C ASN A 151 -7.38 -22.31 7.99
N GLN A 152 -6.28 -22.43 7.27
CA GLN A 152 -5.13 -21.54 7.45
C GLN A 152 -5.51 -20.13 6.96
N ILE A 153 -5.38 -19.13 7.82
CA ILE A 153 -5.74 -17.74 7.51
C ILE A 153 -4.55 -16.82 7.77
N GLY A 154 -4.03 -16.23 6.70
CA GLY A 154 -3.05 -15.15 6.78
C GLY A 154 -3.70 -13.79 6.58
N PHE A 155 -3.14 -12.77 7.20
CA PHE A 155 -3.50 -11.36 7.04
C PHE A 155 -2.28 -10.55 6.61
N PHE A 156 -2.47 -9.56 5.74
CA PHE A 156 -1.41 -8.65 5.36
C PHE A 156 -1.88 -7.18 5.47
N LEU A 157 -1.17 -6.38 6.26
CA LEU A 157 -1.40 -4.95 6.40
C LEU A 157 -0.52 -4.19 5.40
N HIS A 158 -1.16 -3.50 4.43
CA HIS A 158 -0.46 -2.75 3.39
C HIS A 158 -0.04 -1.34 3.81
N ILE A 159 -0.60 -0.83 4.88
CA ILE A 159 -0.37 0.51 5.41
C ILE A 159 0.44 0.44 6.72
N PRO A 160 0.93 1.57 7.26
CA PRO A 160 1.75 1.55 8.47
C PRO A 160 1.02 0.95 9.67
N CYS A 161 1.79 0.38 10.59
CA CYS A 161 1.33 0.00 11.93
C CYS A 161 2.02 0.89 12.97
N PRO A 162 1.33 1.85 13.58
CA PRO A 162 1.92 2.73 14.58
C PRO A 162 2.22 2.03 15.90
N PRO A 163 3.02 2.66 16.78
CA PRO A 163 3.29 2.12 18.11
C PRO A 163 2.03 2.05 18.97
N PRO A 164 2.04 1.25 20.05
CA PRO A 164 0.88 1.03 20.93
C PRO A 164 0.22 2.32 21.42
N ASP A 165 0.99 3.36 21.74
CA ASP A 165 0.47 4.63 22.24
C ASP A 165 -0.53 5.28 21.27
N ILE A 166 -0.31 5.07 19.97
CA ILE A 166 -1.25 5.52 18.92
C ILE A 166 -2.37 4.49 18.72
N LEU A 167 -2.06 3.19 18.66
CA LEU A 167 -3.06 2.13 18.45
C LEU A 167 -4.14 2.13 19.54
N LEU A 168 -3.75 2.41 20.80
CA LEU A 168 -4.65 2.46 21.95
C LEU A 168 -5.56 3.70 21.96
N THR A 169 -5.30 4.70 21.13
CA THR A 169 -6.23 5.84 20.98
C THR A 169 -7.51 5.45 20.26
N LEU A 170 -7.53 4.32 19.54
CA LEU A 170 -8.74 3.82 18.90
C LEU A 170 -9.69 3.23 19.95
N PRO A 171 -10.88 3.80 20.16
CA PRO A 171 -11.87 3.21 21.04
C PRO A 171 -12.24 1.80 20.60
N ARG A 172 -12.43 0.88 21.55
CA ARG A 172 -12.75 -0.52 21.28
C ARG A 172 -11.76 -1.21 20.33
N HIS A 173 -10.46 -0.82 20.39
CA HIS A 173 -9.40 -1.38 19.56
C HIS A 173 -9.30 -2.92 19.63
N GLY A 174 -9.72 -3.52 20.73
CA GLY A 174 -9.79 -4.98 20.88
C GLY A 174 -10.70 -5.66 19.87
N GLU A 175 -11.78 -4.99 19.42
CA GLU A 175 -12.75 -5.53 18.44
C GLU A 175 -12.29 -5.37 16.98
N THR A 176 -11.15 -4.74 16.77
CA THR A 176 -10.54 -4.52 15.45
C THR A 176 -9.10 -5.01 15.42
N LEU A 177 -8.16 -4.23 15.96
CA LEU A 177 -6.74 -4.57 16.03
C LEU A 177 -6.48 -5.86 16.82
N GLY A 178 -7.16 -6.04 17.96
CA GLY A 178 -7.05 -7.26 18.78
C GLY A 178 -7.47 -8.52 18.03
N MET A 179 -8.40 -8.40 17.08
CA MET A 179 -8.87 -9.53 16.28
C MET A 179 -7.83 -10.07 15.28
N LEU A 180 -6.74 -9.34 15.05
CA LEU A 180 -5.61 -9.85 14.28
C LEU A 180 -4.94 -11.06 14.95
N SER A 181 -5.12 -11.26 16.25
CA SER A 181 -4.69 -12.47 16.96
C SER A 181 -5.44 -13.75 16.54
N CYS A 182 -6.56 -13.62 15.83
CA CYS A 182 -7.33 -14.74 15.29
C CYS A 182 -6.77 -15.32 13.98
N TYR A 183 -5.81 -14.65 13.37
CA TYR A 183 -5.08 -15.13 12.19
C TYR A 183 -3.93 -16.08 12.59
N ASP A 184 -3.51 -16.94 11.69
CA ASP A 184 -2.35 -17.81 11.89
C ASP A 184 -1.03 -17.06 11.60
N LEU A 185 -1.05 -16.12 10.64
CA LEU A 185 0.05 -15.24 10.27
C LEU A 185 -0.45 -13.82 10.01
N VAL A 186 0.21 -12.82 10.58
CA VAL A 186 -0.01 -11.40 10.28
C VAL A 186 1.26 -10.81 9.70
N GLY A 187 1.17 -10.35 8.46
CA GLY A 187 2.28 -9.74 7.71
C GLY A 187 2.21 -8.22 7.72
N PHE A 188 3.38 -7.60 7.78
CA PHE A 188 3.59 -6.16 7.76
C PHE A 188 4.58 -5.77 6.66
N GLN A 189 4.64 -4.47 6.33
CA GLN A 189 5.58 -3.96 5.33
C GLN A 189 7.01 -3.87 5.83
N THR A 190 7.19 -3.54 7.11
CA THR A 190 8.51 -3.31 7.71
C THR A 190 8.64 -4.02 9.05
N GLU A 191 9.90 -4.22 9.48
CA GLU A 191 10.19 -4.74 10.82
C GLU A 191 9.65 -3.82 11.91
N ASN A 192 9.74 -2.50 11.73
CA ASN A 192 9.19 -1.54 12.67
C ASN A 192 7.67 -1.69 12.86
N ASP A 193 6.93 -1.92 11.77
CA ASP A 193 5.49 -2.16 11.85
C ASP A 193 5.17 -3.47 12.59
N ARG A 194 5.92 -4.55 12.30
CA ARG A 194 5.84 -5.82 13.01
C ARG A 194 6.10 -5.64 14.51
N ASP A 195 7.18 -4.95 14.86
CA ASP A 195 7.58 -4.75 16.26
C ASP A 195 6.59 -3.88 17.03
N ASN A 196 6.01 -2.88 16.37
CA ASN A 196 4.93 -2.07 16.92
C ASN A 196 3.71 -2.93 17.29
N PHE A 197 3.30 -3.81 16.37
CA PHE A 197 2.18 -4.71 16.64
C PHE A 197 2.52 -5.77 17.68
N GLY A 198 3.74 -6.29 17.70
CA GLY A 198 4.20 -7.21 18.74
C GLY A 198 4.15 -6.59 20.14
N ARG A 199 4.57 -5.32 20.28
CA ARG A 199 4.42 -4.56 21.53
C ARG A 199 2.94 -4.36 21.91
N TYR A 200 2.06 -4.11 20.95
CA TYR A 200 0.63 -4.03 21.19
C TYR A 200 0.07 -5.36 21.72
N LEU A 201 0.43 -6.50 21.11
CA LEU A 201 -0.01 -7.82 21.57
C LEU A 201 0.48 -8.11 23.01
N ALA A 202 1.73 -7.76 23.32
CA ALA A 202 2.27 -7.93 24.68
C ALA A 202 1.49 -7.11 25.72
N LEU A 203 1.09 -5.88 25.40
CA LEU A 203 0.23 -5.07 26.27
C LEU A 203 -1.18 -5.64 26.45
N GLN A 204 -1.66 -6.42 25.50
CA GLN A 204 -2.94 -7.14 25.60
C GLN A 204 -2.82 -8.51 26.29
N GLY A 205 -1.71 -8.78 26.97
CA GLY A 205 -1.47 -10.04 27.68
C GLY A 205 -0.92 -11.17 26.80
N GLY A 206 -0.55 -10.87 25.57
CA GLY A 206 0.09 -11.84 24.67
C GLY A 206 1.48 -12.26 25.15
N LEU A 207 1.72 -13.57 25.21
CA LEU A 207 3.01 -14.15 25.57
C LEU A 207 3.83 -14.44 24.33
N VAL A 208 5.00 -13.79 24.20
CA VAL A 208 5.91 -14.01 23.07
C VAL A 208 6.69 -15.31 23.26
N ASN A 209 6.81 -16.10 22.21
CA ASN A 209 7.63 -17.31 22.19
C ASN A 209 9.14 -16.97 21.99
N ARG A 210 10.01 -17.96 22.17
CA ARG A 210 11.49 -17.79 22.05
C ARG A 210 11.95 -17.31 20.68
N ASP A 211 11.14 -17.50 19.62
CA ASP A 211 11.45 -17.05 18.27
C ASP A 211 11.24 -15.52 18.08
N GLY A 212 10.67 -14.83 19.07
CA GLY A 212 10.41 -13.39 19.04
C GLY A 212 9.30 -12.94 18.09
N THR A 213 8.76 -13.86 17.30
CA THR A 213 7.76 -13.53 16.24
C THR A 213 6.42 -14.22 16.45
N THR A 214 6.34 -15.18 17.34
CA THR A 214 5.12 -15.96 17.63
C THR A 214 4.56 -15.58 19.00
N TYR A 215 3.30 -15.22 19.06
CA TYR A 215 2.59 -14.80 20.28
C TYR A 215 1.47 -15.75 20.61
N ASN A 216 1.29 -16.03 21.91
CA ASN A 216 0.10 -16.72 22.41
C ASN A 216 -0.83 -15.67 23.03
N VAL A 217 -2.01 -15.51 22.46
CA VAL A 217 -3.03 -14.57 22.92
C VAL A 217 -4.32 -15.38 23.15
N ASP A 218 -4.83 -15.39 24.38
CA ASP A 218 -6.04 -16.12 24.77
C ASP A 218 -6.06 -17.59 24.31
N GLY A 219 -4.92 -18.27 24.45
CA GLY A 219 -4.76 -19.68 24.06
C GLY A 219 -4.62 -19.94 22.55
N ARG A 220 -4.59 -18.88 21.71
CA ARG A 220 -4.33 -18.98 20.27
C ARG A 220 -2.92 -18.50 19.94
N THR A 221 -2.34 -19.13 18.95
CA THR A 221 -1.01 -18.76 18.47
C THR A 221 -1.12 -17.97 17.17
N VAL A 222 -0.51 -16.80 17.15
CA VAL A 222 -0.36 -15.95 15.95
C VAL A 222 1.11 -15.67 15.70
N ARG A 223 1.57 -15.86 14.47
CA ARG A 223 2.91 -15.44 14.01
C ARG A 223 2.81 -14.06 13.36
N ILE A 224 3.78 -13.18 13.65
CA ILE A 224 3.86 -11.85 13.03
C ILE A 224 5.22 -11.72 12.35
N GLU A 225 5.23 -11.16 11.11
CA GLU A 225 6.47 -11.05 10.35
C GLU A 225 6.44 -9.87 9.36
N ALA A 226 7.61 -9.41 8.91
CA ALA A 226 7.74 -8.36 7.90
C ALA A 226 7.94 -8.99 6.51
N PHE A 227 7.15 -8.54 5.55
CA PHE A 227 7.22 -8.96 4.15
C PHE A 227 7.11 -7.69 3.28
N PRO A 228 8.21 -7.04 2.92
CA PRO A 228 8.17 -5.82 2.11
C PRO A 228 7.65 -6.13 0.71
N VAL A 229 6.49 -5.56 0.34
CA VAL A 229 5.87 -5.82 -0.97
C VAL A 229 6.71 -5.26 -2.11
N GLY A 230 6.98 -6.10 -3.11
CA GLY A 230 7.69 -5.74 -4.33
C GLY A 230 6.78 -5.28 -5.48
N ILE A 231 7.42 -5.04 -6.62
CA ILE A 231 6.76 -4.78 -7.91
C ILE A 231 7.16 -5.87 -8.92
N GLU A 232 6.50 -5.91 -10.08
CA GLU A 232 6.95 -6.73 -11.22
C GLU A 232 8.17 -6.05 -11.91
N THR A 233 9.34 -6.03 -11.25
CA THR A 233 10.50 -5.21 -11.60
C THR A 233 10.90 -5.33 -13.06
N GLY A 234 11.13 -6.55 -13.55
CA GLY A 234 11.53 -6.79 -14.94
C GLY A 234 10.44 -6.43 -15.96
N VAL A 235 9.16 -6.60 -15.61
CA VAL A 235 8.04 -6.19 -16.48
C VAL A 235 7.98 -4.67 -16.56
N PHE A 236 8.12 -3.97 -15.43
CA PHE A 236 8.06 -2.52 -15.38
C PHE A 236 9.24 -1.85 -16.10
N ALA A 237 10.45 -2.37 -15.93
CA ALA A 237 11.64 -1.92 -16.65
C ALA A 237 11.49 -2.05 -18.19
N ARG A 238 10.93 -3.18 -18.68
CA ARG A 238 10.65 -3.34 -20.11
C ARG A 238 9.56 -2.39 -20.59
N LEU A 239 8.52 -2.18 -19.78
CA LEU A 239 7.44 -1.25 -20.09
C LEU A 239 7.97 0.18 -20.26
N ALA A 240 8.86 0.63 -19.36
CA ALA A 240 9.46 1.96 -19.40
C ALA A 240 10.34 2.16 -20.64
N ARG A 241 11.19 1.18 -20.99
CA ARG A 241 12.00 1.22 -22.21
C ARG A 241 11.15 1.31 -23.49
N ASN A 242 10.06 0.55 -23.56
CA ASN A 242 9.15 0.60 -24.70
C ASN A 242 8.37 1.91 -24.75
N ALA A 243 7.95 2.43 -23.61
CA ALA A 243 7.20 3.68 -23.50
C ALA A 243 8.02 4.91 -23.94
N GLU A 244 9.32 4.90 -23.78
CA GLU A 244 10.23 5.97 -24.20
C GLU A 244 10.07 6.32 -25.69
N ARG A 245 9.79 5.33 -26.53
CA ARG A 245 9.58 5.50 -27.97
C ARG A 245 8.16 5.89 -28.35
N SER A 246 7.25 6.00 -27.39
CA SER A 246 5.84 6.35 -27.65
C SER A 246 5.70 7.82 -28.07
N VAL A 247 4.62 8.13 -28.81
CA VAL A 247 4.26 9.52 -29.15
C VAL A 247 4.10 10.34 -27.88
N PHE A 248 3.40 9.78 -26.88
CA PHE A 248 3.18 10.45 -25.59
C PHE A 248 4.48 10.83 -24.86
N ALA A 249 5.46 9.92 -24.79
CA ALA A 249 6.73 10.23 -24.14
C ALA A 249 7.50 11.33 -24.87
N ARG A 250 7.47 11.33 -26.21
CA ARG A 250 8.03 12.41 -27.03
C ARG A 250 7.34 13.75 -26.76
N GLU A 251 6.02 13.78 -26.77
CA GLU A 251 5.26 14.99 -26.45
C GLU A 251 5.59 15.56 -25.07
N VAL A 252 5.73 14.68 -24.06
CA VAL A 252 6.19 15.08 -22.71
C VAL A 252 7.59 15.67 -22.78
N HIS A 253 8.53 14.98 -23.41
CA HIS A 253 9.94 15.44 -23.57
C HIS A 253 10.00 16.80 -24.30
N ASP A 254 9.34 16.94 -25.44
CA ASP A 254 9.35 18.16 -26.25
C ASP A 254 8.74 19.33 -25.47
N SER A 255 7.69 19.07 -24.69
CA SER A 255 7.06 20.07 -23.84
C SER A 255 7.96 20.62 -22.72
N LEU A 256 9.01 19.90 -22.37
CA LEU A 256 10.02 20.36 -21.39
C LEU A 256 10.97 21.40 -22.00
N GLY A 257 11.15 21.45 -23.33
CA GLY A 257 12.03 22.41 -23.98
C GLY A 257 13.47 22.38 -23.46
N GLY A 258 14.01 21.18 -23.21
CA GLY A 258 15.36 20.99 -22.65
C GLY A 258 15.47 21.14 -21.13
N ARG A 259 14.37 21.42 -20.42
CA ARG A 259 14.37 21.51 -18.94
C ARG A 259 14.42 20.13 -18.31
N ARG A 260 15.05 20.03 -17.14
CA ARG A 260 15.02 18.79 -16.35
C ARG A 260 13.66 18.65 -15.65
N MET A 261 13.09 17.45 -15.71
CA MET A 261 11.83 17.16 -15.04
C MET A 261 12.07 16.65 -13.61
N ILE A 262 11.48 17.34 -12.64
CA ILE A 262 11.28 16.84 -11.28
C ILE A 262 9.88 16.25 -11.25
N LEU A 263 9.70 15.07 -10.69
CA LEU A 263 8.44 14.32 -10.76
C LEU A 263 7.91 13.95 -9.37
N GLY A 264 6.62 14.17 -9.14
CA GLY A 264 5.86 13.61 -8.04
C GLY A 264 4.64 12.86 -8.58
N VAL A 265 4.40 11.65 -8.09
CA VAL A 265 3.22 10.85 -8.45
C VAL A 265 2.62 10.25 -7.19
N ASP A 266 1.46 10.77 -6.78
CA ASP A 266 0.74 10.30 -5.60
C ASP A 266 -0.76 10.51 -5.81
N ARG A 267 -1.58 9.66 -5.20
CA ARG A 267 -2.99 10.02 -5.04
C ARG A 267 -3.09 11.27 -4.17
N LEU A 268 -4.12 12.06 -4.38
CA LEU A 268 -4.42 13.16 -3.49
C LEU A 268 -4.82 12.60 -2.12
N ASP A 269 -3.87 12.64 -1.16
CA ASP A 269 -4.00 12.05 0.16
C ASP A 269 -3.06 12.80 1.13
N TYR A 270 -3.57 13.19 2.30
CA TYR A 270 -2.80 13.97 3.28
C TYR A 270 -1.56 13.23 3.80
N SER A 271 -1.58 11.89 3.81
CA SER A 271 -0.41 11.10 4.20
C SER A 271 0.78 11.28 3.24
N LYS A 272 0.53 11.75 2.01
CA LYS A 272 1.56 11.91 0.97
C LYS A 272 2.38 13.20 1.09
N GLY A 273 1.99 14.12 2.00
CA GLY A 273 2.77 15.33 2.28
C GLY A 273 2.85 16.32 1.13
N LEU A 274 1.78 16.42 0.30
CA LEU A 274 1.81 17.27 -0.90
C LEU A 274 2.01 18.74 -0.56
N ASN A 275 1.36 19.29 0.49
CA ASN A 275 1.52 20.68 0.89
C ASN A 275 2.98 20.97 1.26
N ALA A 276 3.58 20.17 2.14
CA ALA A 276 4.99 20.29 2.54
C ALA A 276 5.95 20.18 1.34
N ARG A 277 5.61 19.29 0.39
CA ARG A 277 6.39 19.12 -0.85
C ARG A 277 6.33 20.35 -1.75
N MET A 278 5.15 20.97 -1.93
CA MET A 278 5.01 22.21 -2.71
C MET A 278 5.75 23.36 -2.05
N GLU A 279 5.63 23.53 -0.73
CA GLU A 279 6.38 24.54 0.03
C GLU A 279 7.89 24.30 -0.02
N GLY A 280 8.34 23.05 0.09
CA GLY A 280 9.75 22.71 -0.04
C GLY A 280 10.29 23.04 -1.44
N TYR A 281 9.49 22.79 -2.49
CA TYR A 281 9.86 23.20 -3.85
C TYR A 281 9.88 24.72 -4.02
N GLU A 282 8.97 25.46 -3.39
CA GLU A 282 9.02 26.94 -3.39
C GLU A 282 10.31 27.46 -2.73
N ARG A 283 10.68 26.90 -1.56
CA ARG A 283 11.96 27.24 -0.89
C ARG A 283 13.16 26.92 -1.76
N PHE A 284 13.14 25.77 -2.47
CA PHE A 284 14.18 25.44 -3.44
C PHE A 284 14.32 26.52 -4.53
N LEU A 285 13.22 26.98 -5.12
CA LEU A 285 13.25 28.05 -6.11
C LEU A 285 13.77 29.38 -5.52
N ALA A 286 13.35 29.70 -4.29
CA ALA A 286 13.81 30.91 -3.60
C ALA A 286 15.32 30.91 -3.32
N ALA A 287 15.88 29.77 -2.91
CA ALA A 287 17.29 29.65 -2.54
C ALA A 287 18.22 29.43 -3.75
N HIS A 288 17.72 28.88 -4.87
CA HIS A 288 18.55 28.44 -5.99
C HIS A 288 18.07 29.02 -7.32
N SER A 289 18.20 30.32 -7.51
CA SER A 289 17.82 31.04 -8.76
C SER A 289 18.48 30.48 -10.02
N LYS A 290 19.65 29.83 -9.90
CA LYS A 290 20.33 29.13 -11.02
C LYS A 290 19.43 28.09 -11.73
N TRP A 291 18.36 27.58 -11.07
CA TRP A 291 17.45 26.60 -11.62
C TRP A 291 16.18 27.20 -12.25
N HIS A 292 15.96 28.52 -12.13
CA HIS A 292 14.83 29.18 -12.81
C HIS A 292 14.94 28.96 -14.33
N GLY A 293 13.82 28.59 -14.94
CA GLY A 293 13.77 28.25 -16.37
C GLY A 293 14.49 26.97 -16.78
N ARG A 294 15.18 26.26 -15.88
CA ARG A 294 15.95 25.03 -16.17
C ARG A 294 15.32 23.74 -15.65
N VAL A 295 14.37 23.87 -14.73
CA VAL A 295 13.61 22.73 -14.18
C VAL A 295 12.11 22.97 -14.31
N THR A 296 11.33 21.90 -14.40
CA THR A 296 9.88 21.93 -14.26
C THR A 296 9.46 20.79 -13.36
N TYR A 297 8.67 21.11 -12.34
CA TYR A 297 8.10 20.10 -11.45
C TYR A 297 6.75 19.63 -11.99
N LEU A 298 6.64 18.36 -12.36
CA LEU A 298 5.41 17.70 -12.74
C LEU A 298 4.85 16.92 -11.55
N GLN A 299 3.70 17.37 -11.01
CA GLN A 299 2.97 16.62 -9.99
C GLN A 299 1.71 16.01 -10.60
N ILE A 300 1.59 14.69 -10.49
CA ILE A 300 0.41 13.91 -10.89
C ILE A 300 -0.29 13.43 -9.63
N SER A 301 -1.50 13.96 -9.38
CA SER A 301 -2.29 13.65 -8.17
C SER A 301 -3.73 13.35 -8.52
N PRO A 302 -4.05 12.12 -8.96
CA PRO A 302 -5.45 11.74 -9.17
C PRO A 302 -6.25 11.93 -7.88
N THR A 303 -7.45 12.49 -8.02
CA THR A 303 -8.38 12.63 -6.89
C THR A 303 -8.74 11.28 -6.31
N SER A 304 -8.82 11.20 -4.99
CA SER A 304 -9.20 10.01 -4.23
C SER A 304 -10.17 10.42 -3.14
N ARG A 305 -11.17 9.58 -2.84
CA ARG A 305 -12.09 9.79 -1.71
C ARG A 305 -12.72 11.20 -1.71
N ALA A 306 -13.17 11.67 -2.89
CA ALA A 306 -13.68 13.04 -3.06
C ALA A 306 -14.88 13.39 -2.16
N ASP A 307 -15.61 12.37 -1.68
CA ASP A 307 -16.75 12.52 -0.77
C ASP A 307 -16.34 12.82 0.69
N ILE A 308 -15.04 12.76 0.99
CA ILE A 308 -14.50 13.04 2.34
C ILE A 308 -13.95 14.46 2.36
N LYS A 309 -14.46 15.30 3.27
CA LYS A 309 -14.17 16.74 3.37
C LYS A 309 -12.67 17.05 3.41
N GLU A 310 -11.89 16.31 4.21
CA GLU A 310 -10.46 16.51 4.41
C GLU A 310 -9.67 16.40 3.09
N TYR A 311 -10.12 15.55 2.17
CA TYR A 311 -9.52 15.40 0.83
C TYR A 311 -9.91 16.53 -0.13
N ALA A 312 -11.16 17.03 -0.03
CA ALA A 312 -11.62 18.17 -0.80
C ALA A 312 -10.89 19.45 -0.39
N ASP A 313 -10.73 19.69 0.93
CA ASP A 313 -10.00 20.83 1.47
C ASP A 313 -8.53 20.80 1.05
N MET A 314 -7.87 19.66 1.15
CA MET A 314 -6.49 19.47 0.67
C MET A 314 -6.33 19.76 -0.81
N ASN A 315 -7.30 19.34 -1.68
CA ASN A 315 -7.22 19.63 -3.10
C ASN A 315 -7.24 21.14 -3.37
N ARG A 316 -8.05 21.89 -2.64
CA ARG A 316 -8.09 23.35 -2.71
C ARG A 316 -6.76 23.95 -2.29
N GLU A 317 -6.23 23.56 -1.13
CA GLU A 317 -4.96 24.07 -0.60
C GLU A 317 -3.79 23.81 -1.55
N VAL A 318 -3.65 22.59 -2.08
CA VAL A 318 -2.58 22.27 -3.04
C VAL A 318 -2.73 23.11 -4.32
N SER A 319 -3.96 23.30 -4.81
CA SER A 319 -4.21 24.10 -6.02
C SER A 319 -3.87 25.58 -5.80
N GLU A 320 -4.18 26.14 -4.62
CA GLU A 320 -3.83 27.50 -4.22
C GLU A 320 -2.31 27.68 -4.11
N LEU A 321 -1.60 26.72 -3.47
CA LEU A 321 -0.14 26.72 -3.39
C LEU A 321 0.51 26.71 -4.78
N VAL A 322 0.06 25.82 -5.67
CA VAL A 322 0.56 25.75 -7.05
C VAL A 322 0.33 27.06 -7.79
N GLY A 323 -0.89 27.64 -7.69
CA GLY A 323 -1.22 28.93 -8.30
C GLY A 323 -0.31 30.05 -7.81
N ARG A 324 -0.08 30.14 -6.49
CA ARG A 324 0.79 31.12 -5.87
C ARG A 324 2.25 30.98 -6.30
N ILE A 325 2.78 29.77 -6.31
CA ILE A 325 4.17 29.51 -6.72
C ILE A 325 4.36 29.84 -8.20
N ASN A 326 3.46 29.40 -9.06
CA ASN A 326 3.52 29.70 -10.49
C ASN A 326 3.38 31.20 -10.78
N GLY A 327 2.52 31.90 -10.07
CA GLY A 327 2.39 33.37 -10.20
C GLY A 327 3.61 34.13 -9.73
N ARG A 328 4.34 33.62 -8.74
CA ARG A 328 5.55 34.26 -8.18
C ARG A 328 6.81 34.04 -9.01
N TYR A 329 7.00 32.84 -9.53
CA TYR A 329 8.25 32.45 -10.19
C TYR A 329 8.09 32.19 -11.69
N GLY A 330 6.87 32.04 -12.19
CA GLY A 330 6.60 31.72 -13.59
C GLY A 330 7.00 32.85 -14.53
N GLU A 331 7.37 32.46 -15.75
CA GLU A 331 7.67 33.35 -16.87
C GLU A 331 6.83 32.97 -18.08
N ALA A 332 6.74 33.84 -19.08
CA ALA A 332 5.93 33.60 -20.27
C ALA A 332 6.25 32.25 -20.98
N ALA A 333 7.51 31.83 -20.93
CA ALA A 333 7.99 30.57 -21.52
C ALA A 333 8.23 29.45 -20.51
N TRP A 334 7.95 29.66 -19.22
CA TRP A 334 8.26 28.68 -18.18
C TRP A 334 7.20 28.66 -17.07
N THR A 335 6.65 27.49 -16.82
CA THR A 335 5.79 27.20 -15.68
C THR A 335 6.53 26.31 -14.68
N PRO A 336 6.82 26.80 -13.46
CA PRO A 336 7.55 26.06 -12.43
C PRO A 336 6.93 24.72 -12.07
N ILE A 337 5.59 24.68 -11.88
CA ILE A 337 4.83 23.50 -11.47
C ILE A 337 3.73 23.21 -12.49
N ARG A 338 3.75 21.99 -13.03
CA ARG A 338 2.64 21.40 -13.78
C ARG A 338 1.88 20.46 -12.86
N TYR A 339 0.67 20.83 -12.45
CA TYR A 339 -0.17 20.06 -11.55
C TYR A 339 -1.32 19.40 -12.32
N ILE A 340 -1.45 18.06 -12.19
CA ILE A 340 -2.39 17.25 -12.96
C ILE A 340 -3.20 16.34 -12.05
N ASN A 341 -4.53 16.53 -12.01
CA ASN A 341 -5.46 15.77 -11.16
C ASN A 341 -6.15 14.63 -11.91
N ARG A 342 -5.46 13.94 -12.80
CA ARG A 342 -6.00 12.78 -13.52
C ARG A 342 -5.06 11.59 -13.49
N SER A 343 -5.64 10.40 -13.63
CA SER A 343 -4.90 9.15 -13.74
C SER A 343 -4.31 8.98 -15.14
N TYR A 344 -3.14 8.35 -15.19
CA TYR A 344 -2.51 7.87 -16.40
C TYR A 344 -2.45 6.35 -16.44
N SER A 345 -2.36 5.77 -17.62
CA SER A 345 -2.10 4.33 -17.75
C SER A 345 -0.72 3.97 -17.21
N ARG A 346 -0.55 2.71 -16.82
CA ARG A 346 0.74 2.19 -16.34
C ARG A 346 1.87 2.43 -17.35
N THR A 347 1.57 2.28 -18.64
CA THR A 347 2.56 2.53 -19.72
C THR A 347 2.94 4.01 -19.80
N ALA A 348 1.97 4.92 -19.73
CA ALA A 348 2.24 6.35 -19.76
C ALA A 348 3.07 6.78 -18.54
N LEU A 349 2.72 6.30 -17.33
CA LEU A 349 3.49 6.56 -16.11
C LEU A 349 4.92 6.03 -16.22
N ALA A 350 5.13 4.82 -16.75
CA ALA A 350 6.46 4.26 -16.92
C ALA A 350 7.36 5.13 -17.83
N GLY A 351 6.78 5.71 -18.90
CA GLY A 351 7.48 6.66 -19.77
C GLY A 351 7.81 7.98 -19.05
N ILE A 352 6.88 8.48 -18.23
CA ILE A 352 7.11 9.70 -17.43
C ILE A 352 8.21 9.45 -16.37
N TYR A 353 8.18 8.32 -15.66
CA TYR A 353 9.23 7.97 -14.69
C TYR A 353 10.60 7.92 -15.36
N ARG A 354 10.70 7.31 -16.54
CA ARG A 354 11.96 7.19 -17.28
C ARG A 354 12.53 8.54 -17.72
N ALA A 355 11.68 9.51 -18.03
CA ALA A 355 12.09 10.85 -18.45
C ALA A 355 12.45 11.78 -17.29
N ALA A 356 12.17 11.40 -16.04
CA ALA A 356 12.37 12.27 -14.88
C ALA A 356 13.83 12.24 -14.40
N ALA A 357 14.41 13.43 -14.25
CA ALA A 357 15.76 13.59 -13.68
C ALA A 357 15.78 13.39 -12.17
N VAL A 358 14.67 13.74 -11.48
CA VAL A 358 14.53 13.60 -10.04
C VAL A 358 13.11 13.16 -9.75
N ALA A 359 12.90 12.20 -8.83
CA ALA A 359 11.60 11.87 -8.28
C ALA A 359 11.50 12.28 -6.83
N LEU A 360 10.36 12.92 -6.47
CA LEU A 360 10.01 13.30 -5.11
C LEU A 360 8.96 12.33 -4.57
N VAL A 361 9.38 11.43 -3.70
CA VAL A 361 8.52 10.50 -2.99
C VAL A 361 8.64 10.81 -1.50
N THR A 362 7.90 11.80 -1.04
CA THR A 362 8.08 12.41 0.30
C THR A 362 6.81 12.33 1.17
N PRO A 363 6.20 11.12 1.35
CA PRO A 363 5.07 10.98 2.24
C PRO A 363 5.45 11.32 3.69
N LEU A 364 4.48 11.85 4.45
CA LEU A 364 4.64 12.03 5.90
C LEU A 364 4.71 10.67 6.61
N ARG A 365 3.97 9.69 6.10
CA ARG A 365 4.01 8.28 6.49
C ARG A 365 3.42 7.41 5.38
N ASP A 366 4.04 6.28 5.08
CA ASP A 366 3.53 5.30 4.10
C ASP A 366 3.95 3.90 4.48
N GLY A 367 3.11 2.89 4.22
CA GLY A 367 3.43 1.49 4.48
C GLY A 367 4.62 1.00 3.65
N MET A 368 4.59 1.22 2.34
CA MET A 368 5.71 0.88 1.43
C MET A 368 6.04 2.05 0.51
N ASN A 369 5.12 2.47 -0.33
CA ASN A 369 5.23 3.38 -1.46
C ASN A 369 5.88 2.74 -2.70
N LEU A 370 5.06 2.06 -3.51
CA LEU A 370 5.53 1.36 -4.71
C LEU A 370 6.01 2.31 -5.82
N VAL A 371 5.58 3.58 -5.81
CA VAL A 371 6.05 4.61 -6.76
C VAL A 371 7.58 4.76 -6.70
N ALA A 372 8.17 4.69 -5.51
CA ALA A 372 9.63 4.71 -5.35
C ALA A 372 10.31 3.54 -6.07
N LYS A 373 9.77 2.32 -5.93
CA LYS A 373 10.28 1.12 -6.60
C LYS A 373 10.04 1.17 -8.12
N GLU A 374 8.85 1.65 -8.55
CA GLU A 374 8.51 1.84 -9.96
C GLU A 374 9.41 2.87 -10.64
N PHE A 375 9.72 3.98 -9.96
CA PHE A 375 10.68 4.96 -10.47
C PHE A 375 12.06 4.35 -10.70
N VAL A 376 12.60 3.62 -9.71
CA VAL A 376 13.90 2.96 -9.83
C VAL A 376 13.91 1.98 -11.01
N ALA A 377 12.88 1.14 -11.14
CA ALA A 377 12.77 0.14 -12.21
C ALA A 377 12.64 0.78 -13.61
N ALA A 378 12.07 1.98 -13.70
CA ALA A 378 11.84 2.67 -14.95
C ALA A 378 13.09 3.35 -15.51
N GLN A 379 14.10 3.63 -14.69
CA GLN A 379 15.25 4.44 -15.07
C GLN A 379 16.14 3.80 -16.15
N ASP A 380 16.87 4.65 -16.87
CA ASP A 380 17.96 4.21 -17.74
C ASP A 380 19.20 3.93 -16.89
N PRO A 381 19.74 2.70 -16.86
CA PRO A 381 20.96 2.40 -16.13
C PRO A 381 22.16 3.25 -16.55
N GLU A 382 22.21 3.69 -17.82
CA GLU A 382 23.30 4.52 -18.35
C GLU A 382 23.20 6.00 -17.95
N ASN A 383 21.98 6.48 -17.66
CA ASN A 383 21.74 7.86 -17.24
C ASN A 383 20.55 7.97 -16.30
N PRO A 384 20.59 7.33 -15.12
CA PRO A 384 19.46 7.28 -14.20
C PRO A 384 19.18 8.64 -13.53
N GLY A 385 17.91 8.90 -13.24
CA GLY A 385 17.50 9.98 -12.35
C GLY A 385 17.76 9.64 -10.88
N VAL A 386 17.56 10.63 -10.02
CA VAL A 386 17.77 10.52 -8.56
C VAL A 386 16.43 10.41 -7.83
N LEU A 387 16.33 9.46 -6.92
CA LEU A 387 15.19 9.33 -6.02
C LEU A 387 15.44 10.11 -4.73
N ILE A 388 14.57 11.07 -4.41
CA ILE A 388 14.45 11.68 -3.09
C ILE A 388 13.29 11.01 -2.37
N LEU A 389 13.58 10.37 -1.24
CA LEU A 389 12.64 9.49 -0.54
C LEU A 389 12.50 9.87 0.92
N SER A 390 11.25 9.96 1.40
CA SER A 390 10.99 10.12 2.84
C SER A 390 11.50 8.90 3.62
N GLN A 391 12.24 9.14 4.69
CA GLN A 391 12.64 8.11 5.65
C GLN A 391 11.44 7.41 6.33
N PHE A 392 10.23 7.97 6.21
CA PHE A 392 8.98 7.44 6.76
C PHE A 392 8.14 6.65 5.74
N ALA A 393 8.66 6.41 4.53
CA ALA A 393 8.13 5.42 3.61
C ALA A 393 8.76 4.05 3.88
N GLY A 394 7.99 2.96 3.89
CA GLY A 394 8.54 1.62 4.09
C GLY A 394 9.63 1.25 3.07
N ALA A 395 9.52 1.78 1.85
CA ALA A 395 10.53 1.60 0.80
C ALA A 395 11.92 2.13 1.20
N ALA A 396 12.03 3.06 2.17
CA ALA A 396 13.30 3.58 2.64
C ALA A 396 14.19 2.49 3.30
N ALA A 397 13.58 1.45 3.86
CA ALA A 397 14.31 0.31 4.44
C ALA A 397 15.02 -0.55 3.37
N GLU A 398 14.61 -0.45 2.10
CA GLU A 398 15.16 -1.24 1.00
C GLU A 398 15.95 -0.40 -0.01
N LEU A 399 15.61 0.88 -0.18
CA LEU A 399 16.17 1.77 -1.21
C LEU A 399 17.24 2.70 -0.64
N ASP A 400 18.30 2.12 -0.09
CA ASP A 400 19.44 2.81 0.54
C ASP A 400 20.30 3.66 -0.42
N GLY A 401 20.07 3.54 -1.74
CA GLY A 401 20.65 4.43 -2.77
C GLY A 401 19.89 5.74 -2.95
N ALA A 402 18.69 5.90 -2.39
CA ALA A 402 17.92 7.14 -2.44
C ALA A 402 18.57 8.25 -1.57
N LEU A 403 18.27 9.51 -1.89
CA LEU A 403 18.49 10.60 -0.95
C LEU A 403 17.36 10.60 0.08
N LEU A 404 17.65 10.07 1.26
CA LEU A 404 16.68 9.99 2.35
C LEU A 404 16.54 11.35 3.03
N ILE A 405 15.29 11.80 3.19
CA ILE A 405 14.98 13.05 3.89
C ILE A 405 13.92 12.83 4.98
N ASN A 406 13.96 13.71 5.98
CA ASN A 406 12.85 13.92 6.88
C ASN A 406 11.88 14.97 6.26
N PRO A 407 10.66 14.60 5.84
CA PRO A 407 9.73 15.55 5.22
C PRO A 407 9.20 16.64 6.18
N HIS A 408 9.45 16.52 7.48
CA HIS A 408 9.12 17.52 8.49
C HIS A 408 10.23 18.57 8.67
N GLU A 409 11.41 18.33 8.12
CA GLU A 409 12.52 19.27 8.13
C GLU A 409 12.44 20.19 6.91
N THR A 410 12.23 21.47 7.13
CA THR A 410 11.91 22.44 6.08
C THR A 410 13.01 22.63 5.05
N GLU A 411 14.28 22.50 5.45
CA GLU A 411 15.45 22.70 4.59
C GLU A 411 15.92 21.40 3.90
N ALA A 412 15.43 20.22 4.32
CA ALA A 412 15.87 18.94 3.78
C ALA A 412 15.51 18.79 2.30
N LEU A 413 14.29 19.14 1.91
CA LEU A 413 13.86 18.98 0.52
C LEU A 413 14.52 19.98 -0.45
N PRO A 414 14.63 21.30 -0.13
CA PRO A 414 15.39 22.24 -0.96
C PRO A 414 16.82 21.78 -1.23
N TRP A 415 17.53 21.40 -0.18
CA TRP A 415 18.89 20.86 -0.28
C TRP A 415 18.96 19.60 -1.14
N ALA A 416 18.07 18.64 -0.91
CA ALA A 416 18.07 17.36 -1.64
C ALA A 416 17.79 17.56 -3.14
N ILE A 417 16.91 18.49 -3.52
CA ILE A 417 16.64 18.81 -4.94
C ILE A 417 17.88 19.39 -5.61
N ASP A 418 18.54 20.38 -5.02
CA ASP A 418 19.75 20.99 -5.57
C ASP A 418 20.86 19.95 -5.73
N HIS A 419 21.10 19.16 -4.67
CA HIS A 419 22.08 18.08 -4.67
C HIS A 419 21.76 17.01 -5.72
N ALA A 420 20.52 16.57 -5.84
CA ALA A 420 20.10 15.59 -6.86
C ALA A 420 20.32 16.09 -8.29
N LEU A 421 20.05 17.37 -8.55
CA LEU A 421 20.23 17.99 -9.85
C LEU A 421 21.70 18.16 -10.22
N GLU A 422 22.60 18.32 -9.25
CA GLU A 422 24.05 18.46 -9.46
C GLU A 422 24.82 17.14 -9.37
N MET A 423 24.16 16.04 -8.95
CA MET A 423 24.81 14.76 -8.72
C MET A 423 25.54 14.24 -9.96
N PRO A 424 26.83 13.88 -9.85
CA PRO A 424 27.60 13.31 -10.95
C PRO A 424 26.98 12.02 -11.49
N LEU A 425 27.16 11.78 -12.79
CA LEU A 425 26.59 10.61 -13.46
C LEU A 425 27.05 9.29 -12.82
N GLU A 426 28.31 9.20 -12.42
CA GLU A 426 28.87 7.99 -11.83
C GLU A 426 28.19 7.67 -10.49
N GLU A 427 27.98 8.66 -9.62
CA GLU A 427 27.25 8.49 -8.37
C GLU A 427 25.80 8.09 -8.62
N ARG A 428 25.12 8.69 -9.61
CA ARG A 428 23.75 8.30 -9.98
C ARG A 428 23.67 6.85 -10.42
N ARG A 429 24.62 6.38 -11.23
CA ARG A 429 24.71 4.97 -11.68
C ARG A 429 24.93 4.01 -10.51
N GLU A 430 25.84 4.32 -9.61
CA GLU A 430 26.13 3.49 -8.44
C GLU A 430 24.88 3.35 -7.55
N ARG A 431 24.25 4.47 -7.20
CA ARG A 431 23.03 4.51 -6.40
C ARG A 431 21.89 3.71 -7.03
N HIS A 432 21.65 3.95 -8.32
CA HIS A 432 20.62 3.23 -9.08
C HIS A 432 20.88 1.72 -9.12
N ALA A 433 22.11 1.30 -9.45
CA ALA A 433 22.47 -0.11 -9.52
C ALA A 433 22.29 -0.83 -8.17
N ARG A 434 22.57 -0.15 -7.04
CA ARG A 434 22.35 -0.67 -5.70
C ARG A 434 20.88 -0.89 -5.41
N MET A 435 20.03 0.11 -5.68
CA MET A 435 18.57 0.01 -5.50
C MET A 435 17.97 -1.04 -6.44
N MET A 436 18.40 -1.08 -7.70
CA MET A 436 17.88 -2.02 -8.69
C MET A 436 18.10 -3.48 -8.28
N ARG A 437 19.32 -3.82 -7.83
CA ARG A 437 19.59 -5.18 -7.29
C ARG A 437 18.64 -5.57 -6.16
N ARG A 438 18.28 -4.62 -5.30
CA ARG A 438 17.39 -4.89 -4.16
C ARG A 438 15.96 -5.19 -4.61
N ILE A 439 15.41 -4.40 -5.54
CA ILE A 439 14.04 -4.59 -6.02
C ILE A 439 13.90 -5.75 -7.01
N GLU A 440 14.98 -6.22 -7.63
CA GLU A 440 15.00 -7.43 -8.46
C GLU A 440 14.90 -8.70 -7.62
N VAL A 441 15.57 -8.73 -6.47
CA VAL A 441 15.50 -9.86 -5.53
C VAL A 441 14.17 -9.88 -4.78
N ASN A 442 13.71 -8.71 -4.32
CA ASN A 442 12.47 -8.55 -3.56
C ASN A 442 11.33 -8.08 -4.47
N ASP A 443 11.05 -8.83 -5.53
CA ASP A 443 9.92 -8.56 -6.41
C ASP A 443 8.59 -9.03 -5.82
N VAL A 444 7.50 -8.79 -6.55
CA VAL A 444 6.15 -9.15 -6.08
C VAL A 444 5.91 -10.67 -6.05
N ASP A 445 6.56 -11.44 -6.93
CA ASP A 445 6.43 -12.90 -6.94
C ASP A 445 7.15 -13.50 -5.73
N HIS A 446 8.34 -13.00 -5.38
CA HIS A 446 9.07 -13.36 -4.16
C HIS A 446 8.26 -13.04 -2.90
N TRP A 447 7.69 -11.83 -2.81
CA TRP A 447 6.83 -11.42 -1.70
C TRP A 447 5.66 -12.39 -1.47
N ALA A 448 4.94 -12.74 -2.54
CA ALA A 448 3.79 -13.63 -2.46
C ALA A 448 4.19 -15.07 -2.07
N ALA A 449 5.26 -15.59 -2.66
CA ALA A 449 5.78 -16.92 -2.34
C ALA A 449 6.24 -17.00 -0.89
N HIS A 450 7.05 -16.04 -0.44
CA HIS A 450 7.59 -16.01 0.94
C HIS A 450 6.47 -15.94 1.98
N PHE A 451 5.46 -15.08 1.79
CA PHE A 451 4.31 -15.02 2.71
C PHE A 451 3.57 -16.36 2.80
N LEU A 452 3.28 -16.98 1.65
CA LEU A 452 2.53 -18.23 1.60
C LEU A 452 3.35 -19.42 2.16
N ASP A 453 4.65 -19.43 1.99
CA ASP A 453 5.54 -20.45 2.56
C ASP A 453 5.58 -20.35 4.08
N VAL A 454 5.76 -19.14 4.63
CA VAL A 454 5.72 -18.89 6.08
C VAL A 454 4.34 -19.22 6.66
N LEU A 455 3.25 -18.87 5.95
CA LEU A 455 1.91 -19.27 6.36
C LEU A 455 1.78 -20.79 6.40
N GLY A 456 2.34 -21.52 5.41
CA GLY A 456 2.36 -22.98 5.36
C GLY A 456 3.08 -23.62 6.55
N GLU A 457 4.14 -23.00 7.06
CA GLU A 457 4.89 -23.46 8.24
C GLU A 457 4.05 -23.42 9.53
N THR A 458 3.16 -22.43 9.69
CA THR A 458 2.31 -22.30 10.87
C THR A 458 1.39 -23.52 11.03
N ARG A 459 0.93 -24.11 9.93
CA ARG A 459 0.13 -25.35 9.95
C ARG A 459 0.92 -26.53 10.47
N LYS A 460 2.13 -26.76 9.96
CA LYS A 460 2.97 -27.88 10.37
C LYS A 460 3.25 -27.84 11.87
N LYS A 461 3.55 -26.66 12.44
CA LYS A 461 3.75 -26.50 13.90
C LYS A 461 2.47 -26.81 14.69
N ARG A 462 1.31 -26.39 14.21
CA ARG A 462 0.02 -26.65 14.87
C ARG A 462 -0.32 -28.15 14.89
N ASP A 463 -0.14 -28.84 13.78
CA ASP A 463 -0.43 -30.27 13.65
C ASP A 463 0.50 -31.11 14.54
N LEU A 464 1.80 -30.76 14.64
CA LEU A 464 2.77 -31.38 15.55
C LEU A 464 2.39 -31.20 17.03
N LEU A 465 2.01 -29.97 17.43
CA LEU A 465 1.60 -29.69 18.82
C LEU A 465 0.28 -30.35 19.18
N GLY A 466 -0.68 -30.45 18.24
CA GLY A 466 -1.93 -31.19 18.39
C GLY A 466 -1.69 -32.69 18.59
N GLY A 467 -0.79 -33.28 17.80
CA GLY A 467 -0.38 -34.69 17.95
C GLY A 467 0.25 -34.99 19.31
N ILE A 468 1.15 -34.11 19.78
CA ILE A 468 1.79 -34.25 21.10
C ILE A 468 0.76 -34.15 22.23
N ARG A 469 -0.18 -33.17 22.20
CA ARG A 469 -1.25 -33.05 23.20
C ARG A 469 -2.17 -34.27 23.22
N SER A 470 -2.50 -34.86 22.08
CA SER A 470 -3.30 -36.07 21.97
C SER A 470 -2.58 -37.27 22.62
N LEU A 471 -1.26 -37.40 22.41
CA LEU A 471 -0.45 -38.44 23.05
C LEU A 471 -0.40 -38.30 24.57
N PHE A 472 -0.24 -37.08 25.09
CA PHE A 472 -0.24 -36.84 26.53
C PHE A 472 -1.63 -37.05 27.20
N SER A 473 -2.73 -36.68 26.52
CA SER A 473 -4.07 -36.93 27.05
C SER A 473 -4.43 -38.41 27.09
N THR A 474 -3.91 -39.21 26.18
CA THR A 474 -4.07 -40.67 26.19
C THR A 474 -3.24 -41.35 27.29
N MET A 475 -2.09 -40.78 27.64
CA MET A 475 -1.22 -41.28 28.73
C MET A 475 -1.71 -40.92 30.16
N THR A 476 -2.57 -39.87 30.28
CA THR A 476 -3.18 -39.48 31.57
C THR A 476 -4.52 -40.12 31.84
N SER A 477 -5.06 -40.88 30.89
CA SER A 477 -6.33 -41.64 30.98
C SER A 477 -6.14 -43.13 31.12
N LEU A 478 -4.89 -43.61 31.30
CA LEU A 478 -4.49 -44.94 31.72
C LEU A 478 -3.95 -44.88 33.17
#